data_4614c319c9d50f925aa5d4fb656e338d
#
_entry.id   4614c319c9d50f925aa5d4fb656e338d
#
_cell.length_a   1.000
_cell.length_b   1.000
_cell.length_c   1.000
_cell.angle_alpha   90.00
_cell.angle_beta   90.00
_cell.angle_gamma   90.00
#
_symmetry.space_group_name_H-M   'P 1'
#
loop_
_entity.id
_entity.type
_entity.pdbx_description
1 polymer ?
#
loop_
_entity_poly.entity_id
_entity_poly.type
_entity_poly.pdbx_seq_one_letter_code
_entity_poly.pdbx_strand_id
1 'polypeptide(L)'
;MNHALRPTRGERFLAWGWAGLLLGCALLLAILLSQGKLLDTRITALLPDTRQTALLGQAEQRLSQAFEDRFVLLVSGERPDQLVAELKARLSHSASVLEFDGDEFAHFDTALAPYRYRLLTAHLFNASDEAWLQRGLRRLYTPGHEADLLEDPFGLLGSWLAHQLDSPIQPVNGLPAVSDSNKTWFLISGRLAASPYDMDLQQRFNAAIANFQTAHPEARLLRSGLVFHATAGANQAKREITVIGLGSLLGIGLLLWITFRR
;
A
#
# COMPACT_ATOMS: atom_id res chain seq x y z
N MET A 1 8.50 63.22 28.15
CA MET A 1 9.32 62.63 29.23
C MET A 1 9.00 61.18 29.32
N ASN A 2 9.81 60.31 28.65
CA ASN A 2 9.58 58.86 28.65
C ASN A 2 10.58 58.25 29.63
N HIS A 3 10.12 57.92 30.84
CA HIS A 3 10.90 57.08 31.75
C HIS A 3 10.87 55.66 31.22
N ALA A 4 11.90 55.26 30.50
CA ALA A 4 12.21 53.87 30.20
C ALA A 4 12.50 53.16 31.54
N LEU A 5 11.50 52.46 32.08
CA LEU A 5 11.62 51.59 33.24
C LEU A 5 12.67 50.52 32.90
N ARG A 6 13.90 50.64 33.48
CA ARG A 6 14.91 49.60 33.38
C ARG A 6 14.39 48.36 34.12
N PRO A 7 14.27 47.19 33.47
CA PRO A 7 13.72 45.98 34.10
C PRO A 7 14.60 45.64 35.33
N THR A 8 13.96 45.39 36.45
CA THR A 8 14.60 44.98 37.71
C THR A 8 15.30 43.61 37.51
N ARG A 9 16.34 43.33 38.33
CA ARG A 9 17.05 42.02 38.25
C ARG A 9 16.08 40.83 38.38
N GLY A 10 15.02 40.97 39.17
CA GLY A 10 13.97 39.93 39.31
C GLY A 10 13.17 39.68 38.06
N GLU A 11 12.80 40.74 37.32
CA GLU A 11 12.03 40.60 36.05
C GLU A 11 12.89 39.92 34.96
N ARG A 12 14.17 40.18 34.92
CA ARG A 12 15.10 39.46 34.00
C ARG A 12 15.21 37.97 34.34
N PHE A 13 15.26 37.64 35.64
CA PHE A 13 15.34 36.23 36.09
C PHE A 13 14.02 35.51 35.75
N LEU A 14 12.89 36.15 35.91
CA LEU A 14 11.60 35.61 35.54
C LEU A 14 11.47 35.41 34.01
N ALA A 15 11.92 36.39 33.23
CA ALA A 15 11.92 36.29 31.75
C ALA A 15 12.79 35.14 31.24
N TRP A 16 13.98 34.96 31.82
CA TRP A 16 14.85 33.85 31.49
C TRP A 16 14.28 32.48 31.91
N GLY A 17 13.59 32.44 33.07
CA GLY A 17 12.88 31.25 33.53
C GLY A 17 11.74 30.85 32.57
N TRP A 18 10.94 31.82 32.12
CA TRP A 18 9.89 31.57 31.10
C TRP A 18 10.45 31.18 29.74
N ALA A 19 11.51 31.83 29.29
CA ALA A 19 12.18 31.46 28.03
C ALA A 19 12.73 30.04 28.10
N GLY A 20 13.34 29.64 29.21
CA GLY A 20 13.84 28.28 29.43
C GLY A 20 12.71 27.25 29.46
N LEU A 21 11.58 27.57 30.11
CA LEU A 21 10.41 26.70 30.13
C LEU A 21 9.82 26.50 28.74
N LEU A 22 9.64 27.57 27.96
CA LEU A 22 9.12 27.50 26.59
C LEU A 22 10.06 26.70 25.68
N LEU A 23 11.36 26.90 25.81
CA LEU A 23 12.36 26.18 25.02
C LEU A 23 12.38 24.70 25.40
N GLY A 24 12.24 24.37 26.69
CA GLY A 24 12.11 23.00 27.18
C GLY A 24 10.84 22.31 26.66
N CYS A 25 9.69 22.98 26.68
CA CYS A 25 8.45 22.46 26.12
C CYS A 25 8.55 22.27 24.61
N ALA A 26 9.16 23.21 23.88
CA ALA A 26 9.34 23.09 22.43
C ALA A 26 10.26 21.91 22.07
N LEU A 27 11.34 21.73 22.84
CA LEU A 27 12.27 20.63 22.64
C LEU A 27 11.63 19.27 22.95
N LEU A 28 10.86 19.20 24.03
CA LEU A 28 10.10 18.00 24.39
C LEU A 28 9.03 17.67 23.35
N LEU A 29 8.34 18.67 22.83
CA LEU A 29 7.37 18.50 21.75
C LEU A 29 8.05 18.02 20.45
N ALA A 30 9.22 18.58 20.11
CA ALA A 30 10.00 18.16 18.95
C ALA A 30 10.48 16.70 19.08
N ILE A 31 10.91 16.27 20.25
CA ILE A 31 11.30 14.88 20.53
C ILE A 31 10.10 13.95 20.42
N LEU A 32 8.95 14.31 20.99
CA LEU A 32 7.72 13.51 20.94
C LEU A 32 7.18 13.40 19.50
N LEU A 33 7.24 14.47 18.72
CA LEU A 33 6.87 14.46 17.30
C LEU A 33 7.84 13.63 16.45
N SER A 34 9.14 13.66 16.76
CA SER A 34 10.14 12.86 16.04
C SER A 34 9.99 11.36 16.27
N GLN A 35 9.46 10.97 17.43
CA GLN A 35 9.19 9.56 17.76
C GLN A 35 7.94 8.97 17.09
N GLY A 36 7.13 9.79 16.42
CA GLY A 36 5.94 9.33 15.68
C GLY A 36 4.81 8.71 16.52
N LYS A 37 4.98 8.63 17.85
CA LYS A 37 4.05 7.94 18.76
C LYS A 37 2.79 8.73 19.13
N LEU A 38 2.75 10.02 18.82
CA LEU A 38 1.64 10.91 19.23
C LEU A 38 0.50 10.99 18.21
N LEU A 39 0.71 10.51 17.00
CA LEU A 39 -0.31 10.56 15.96
C LEU A 39 -0.86 9.15 15.75
N ASP A 40 -1.94 8.81 16.46
CA ASP A 40 -2.77 7.67 16.08
C ASP A 40 -3.62 8.11 14.88
N THR A 41 -3.18 7.74 13.67
CA THR A 41 -3.84 8.07 12.41
C THR A 41 -5.00 7.13 12.10
N ARG A 42 -5.40 6.27 13.04
CA ARG A 42 -6.54 5.38 12.85
C ARG A 42 -7.83 6.20 12.85
N ILE A 43 -8.52 6.18 11.73
CA ILE A 43 -9.83 6.82 11.59
C ILE A 43 -10.83 6.26 12.62
N THR A 44 -10.67 5.00 13.00
CA THR A 44 -11.47 4.32 14.02
C THR A 44 -11.29 4.89 15.43
N ALA A 45 -10.16 5.53 15.75
CA ALA A 45 -9.96 6.19 17.04
C ALA A 45 -10.85 7.44 17.24
N LEU A 46 -11.42 7.96 16.16
CA LEU A 46 -12.33 9.12 16.18
C LEU A 46 -13.82 8.73 16.26
N LEU A 47 -14.13 7.44 16.13
CA LEU A 47 -15.50 6.96 16.24
C LEU A 47 -15.89 6.88 17.73
N PRO A 48 -17.05 7.44 18.13
CA PRO A 48 -17.51 7.32 19.50
C PRO A 48 -17.74 5.84 19.84
N ASP A 49 -17.23 5.45 21.00
CA ASP A 49 -17.41 4.10 21.58
C ASP A 49 -18.90 3.84 21.80
N THR A 50 -19.60 3.39 20.76
CA THR A 50 -20.93 2.85 20.91
C THR A 50 -20.78 1.56 21.69
N ARG A 51 -21.48 1.45 22.83
CA ARG A 51 -21.51 0.34 23.79
C ARG A 51 -21.73 -1.03 23.08
N GLN A 52 -20.72 -1.50 22.41
CA GLN A 52 -20.71 -2.81 21.79
C GLN A 52 -20.25 -3.83 22.82
N THR A 53 -20.90 -4.98 22.85
CA THR A 53 -20.43 -6.11 23.64
C THR A 53 -18.97 -6.41 23.29
N ALA A 54 -18.11 -6.62 24.27
CA ALA A 54 -16.66 -6.83 24.10
C ALA A 54 -16.31 -7.88 23.01
N LEU A 55 -17.19 -8.87 22.81
CA LEU A 55 -17.08 -9.87 21.75
C LEU A 55 -17.28 -9.28 20.34
N LEU A 56 -18.24 -8.36 20.17
CA LEU A 56 -18.51 -7.74 18.89
C LEU A 56 -17.35 -6.82 18.49
N GLY A 57 -16.82 -6.04 19.43
CA GLY A 57 -15.65 -5.19 19.21
C GLY A 57 -14.39 -5.98 18.85
N GLN A 58 -14.17 -7.14 19.44
CA GLN A 58 -13.06 -8.03 19.06
C GLN A 58 -13.25 -8.63 17.68
N ALA A 59 -14.48 -9.02 17.34
CA ALA A 59 -14.79 -9.57 16.01
C ALA A 59 -14.61 -8.49 14.91
N GLU A 60 -15.13 -7.28 15.12
CA GLU A 60 -14.94 -6.15 14.21
C GLU A 60 -13.46 -5.79 14.06
N GLN A 61 -12.72 -5.76 15.17
CA GLN A 61 -11.28 -5.45 15.12
C GLN A 61 -10.50 -6.51 14.34
N ARG A 62 -10.82 -7.79 14.51
CA ARG A 62 -10.19 -8.88 13.74
C ARG A 62 -10.56 -8.82 12.26
N LEU A 63 -11.83 -8.53 11.97
CA LEU A 63 -12.30 -8.41 10.60
C LEU A 63 -11.65 -7.19 9.91
N SER A 64 -11.63 -6.04 10.58
CA SER A 64 -10.99 -4.83 10.09
C SER A 64 -9.51 -5.06 9.81
N GLN A 65 -8.78 -5.64 10.75
CA GLN A 65 -7.36 -5.98 10.58
C GLN A 65 -7.13 -6.91 9.38
N ALA A 66 -7.98 -7.92 9.20
CA ALA A 66 -7.86 -8.86 8.08
C ALA A 66 -7.99 -8.21 6.70
N PHE A 67 -8.68 -7.07 6.61
CA PHE A 67 -8.80 -6.30 5.36
C PHE A 67 -7.81 -5.15 5.28
N GLU A 68 -7.51 -4.49 6.40
CA GLU A 68 -6.63 -3.34 6.46
C GLU A 68 -5.17 -3.68 6.08
N ASP A 69 -4.71 -4.87 6.50
CA ASP A 69 -3.33 -5.32 6.28
C ASP A 69 -3.07 -5.82 4.85
N ARG A 70 -4.09 -5.89 4.00
CA ARG A 70 -3.94 -6.38 2.63
C ARG A 70 -3.50 -5.28 1.66
N PHE A 71 -2.67 -5.68 0.72
CA PHE A 71 -2.29 -4.86 -0.43
C PHE A 71 -2.41 -5.65 -1.73
N VAL A 72 -2.61 -4.92 -2.81
CA VAL A 72 -2.68 -5.46 -4.16
C VAL A 72 -1.81 -4.60 -5.08
N LEU A 73 -0.96 -5.23 -5.84
CA LEU A 73 -0.16 -4.62 -6.88
C LEU A 73 -0.46 -5.31 -8.21
N LEU A 74 -0.62 -4.53 -9.27
CA LEU A 74 -0.75 -5.04 -10.62
C LEU A 74 0.46 -4.56 -11.42
N VAL A 75 1.19 -5.50 -12.00
CA VAL A 75 2.40 -5.23 -12.78
C VAL A 75 2.16 -5.62 -14.23
N SER A 76 2.55 -4.75 -15.15
CA SER A 76 2.52 -5.04 -16.59
C SER A 76 3.82 -4.58 -17.22
N GLY A 77 4.43 -5.42 -18.06
CA GLY A 77 5.68 -5.13 -18.76
C GLY A 77 6.14 -6.31 -19.62
N GLU A 78 7.31 -6.12 -20.22
CA GLU A 78 7.96 -7.16 -20.99
C GLU A 78 8.40 -8.34 -20.17
N ARG A 79 8.57 -9.36 -19.98
CA ARG A 79 9.03 -10.42 -19.06
C ARG A 79 8.37 -10.34 -17.68
N PRO A 80 7.06 -10.51 -17.62
CA PRO A 80 6.28 -10.33 -16.40
C PRO A 80 6.74 -11.25 -15.26
N ASP A 81 7.15 -12.47 -15.56
CA ASP A 81 7.60 -13.44 -14.55
C ASP A 81 8.81 -12.91 -13.76
N GLN A 82 9.77 -12.29 -14.47
CA GLN A 82 10.95 -11.68 -13.84
C GLN A 82 10.57 -10.45 -13.02
N LEU A 83 9.67 -9.61 -13.56
CA LEU A 83 9.20 -8.41 -12.85
C LEU A 83 8.46 -8.77 -11.57
N VAL A 84 7.58 -9.76 -11.62
CA VAL A 84 6.84 -10.25 -10.44
C VAL A 84 7.79 -10.85 -9.42
N ALA A 85 8.72 -11.71 -9.83
CA ALA A 85 9.68 -12.34 -8.94
C ALA A 85 10.60 -11.31 -8.27
N GLU A 86 11.09 -10.33 -9.02
CA GLU A 86 11.95 -9.27 -8.48
C GLU A 86 11.20 -8.35 -7.51
N LEU A 87 9.97 -7.95 -7.85
CA LEU A 87 9.17 -7.11 -6.96
C LEU A 87 8.83 -7.84 -5.65
N LYS A 88 8.44 -9.12 -5.72
CA LYS A 88 8.23 -9.96 -4.53
C LYS A 88 9.51 -10.06 -3.69
N ALA A 89 10.67 -10.30 -4.30
CA ALA A 89 11.94 -10.37 -3.59
C ALA A 89 12.30 -9.06 -2.90
N ARG A 90 12.15 -7.91 -3.55
CA ARG A 90 12.40 -6.59 -2.98
C ARG A 90 11.49 -6.29 -1.79
N LEU A 91 10.19 -6.60 -1.92
CA LEU A 91 9.22 -6.44 -0.85
C LEU A 91 9.52 -7.35 0.34
N SER A 92 9.91 -8.61 0.11
CA SER A 92 10.35 -9.52 1.18
C SER A 92 11.60 -9.00 1.89
N HIS A 93 12.60 -8.54 1.16
CA HIS A 93 13.83 -7.97 1.74
C HIS A 93 13.58 -6.72 2.58
N SER A 94 12.55 -5.95 2.25
CA SER A 94 12.18 -4.76 3.03
C SER A 94 11.56 -5.10 4.39
N ALA A 95 11.31 -6.38 4.67
CA ALA A 95 10.59 -6.87 5.86
C ALA A 95 9.24 -6.15 6.11
N SER A 96 8.59 -5.71 5.03
CA SER A 96 7.31 -5.00 5.08
C SER A 96 6.12 -5.90 4.73
N VAL A 97 6.37 -7.09 4.20
CA VAL A 97 5.37 -8.08 3.83
C VAL A 97 5.53 -9.32 4.72
N LEU A 98 4.42 -9.79 5.28
CA LEU A 98 4.35 -10.99 6.09
C LEU A 98 4.27 -12.23 5.19
N GLU A 99 3.34 -12.20 4.26
CA GLU A 99 3.11 -13.30 3.30
C GLU A 99 2.53 -12.73 2.00
N PHE A 100 2.78 -13.40 0.89
CA PHE A 100 2.13 -13.14 -0.38
C PHE A 100 0.97 -14.13 -0.57
N ASP A 101 -0.15 -13.62 -1.06
CA ASP A 101 -1.21 -14.48 -1.57
C ASP A 101 -0.78 -15.01 -2.94
N GLY A 102 -1.15 -16.22 -3.28
CA GLY A 102 -0.94 -16.69 -4.66
C GLY A 102 -0.25 -18.03 -4.80
N ASP A 103 0.35 -18.58 -3.75
CA ASP A 103 0.77 -19.98 -3.76
C ASP A 103 -0.44 -20.92 -3.87
N GLU A 104 -1.62 -20.45 -3.47
CA GLU A 104 -2.87 -21.18 -3.64
C GLU A 104 -3.17 -21.44 -5.12
N PHE A 105 -2.96 -20.46 -6.03
CA PHE A 105 -3.18 -20.65 -7.45
C PHE A 105 -2.20 -21.64 -8.07
N ALA A 106 -0.95 -21.62 -7.64
CA ALA A 106 0.06 -22.61 -8.07
C ALA A 106 -0.29 -24.02 -7.58
N HIS A 107 -0.84 -24.15 -6.38
CA HIS A 107 -1.33 -25.43 -5.87
C HIS A 107 -2.57 -25.92 -6.63
N PHE A 108 -3.52 -25.03 -6.95
CA PHE A 108 -4.69 -25.38 -7.77
C PHE A 108 -4.26 -25.80 -9.18
N ASP A 109 -3.33 -25.04 -9.79
CA ASP A 109 -2.82 -25.40 -11.12
C ASP A 109 -2.18 -26.80 -11.10
N THR A 110 -1.28 -27.07 -10.15
CA THR A 110 -0.62 -28.36 -10.01
C THR A 110 -1.60 -29.50 -9.72
N ALA A 111 -2.59 -29.29 -8.84
CA ALA A 111 -3.56 -30.29 -8.44
C ALA A 111 -4.58 -30.61 -9.57
N LEU A 112 -4.97 -29.60 -10.34
CA LEU A 112 -5.97 -29.71 -11.40
C LEU A 112 -5.37 -29.96 -12.78
N ALA A 113 -4.08 -29.72 -12.96
CA ALA A 113 -3.37 -29.94 -14.22
C ALA A 113 -3.62 -31.31 -14.87
N PRO A 114 -3.62 -32.45 -14.14
CA PRO A 114 -3.92 -33.76 -14.73
C PRO A 114 -5.36 -33.88 -15.27
N TYR A 115 -6.26 -33.03 -14.80
CA TYR A 115 -7.68 -33.08 -15.17
C TYR A 115 -8.07 -32.00 -16.18
N ARG A 116 -7.14 -31.16 -16.64
CA ARG A 116 -7.38 -29.97 -17.47
C ARG A 116 -8.28 -30.25 -18.69
N TYR A 117 -8.08 -31.36 -19.36
CA TYR A 117 -8.88 -31.76 -20.53
C TYR A 117 -10.27 -32.29 -20.18
N ARG A 118 -10.59 -32.48 -18.90
CA ARG A 118 -11.92 -32.86 -18.40
C ARG A 118 -12.69 -31.68 -17.83
N LEU A 119 -12.02 -30.52 -17.66
CA LEU A 119 -12.58 -29.31 -17.08
C LEU A 119 -13.14 -28.39 -18.18
N LEU A 120 -14.09 -28.91 -18.95
CA LEU A 120 -14.74 -28.15 -20.02
C LEU A 120 -15.96 -27.42 -19.45
N THR A 121 -16.04 -26.11 -19.73
CA THR A 121 -17.27 -25.34 -19.47
C THR A 121 -18.32 -25.69 -20.53
N ALA A 122 -19.61 -25.55 -20.20
CA ALA A 122 -20.72 -25.82 -21.15
C ALA A 122 -20.58 -24.99 -22.44
N HIS A 123 -20.07 -23.76 -22.33
CA HIS A 123 -19.80 -22.90 -23.49
C HIS A 123 -18.72 -23.47 -24.42
N LEU A 124 -17.67 -24.05 -23.88
CA LEU A 124 -16.59 -24.65 -24.67
C LEU A 124 -16.97 -26.00 -25.23
N PHE A 125 -17.78 -26.76 -24.51
CA PHE A 125 -18.29 -28.05 -24.99
C PHE A 125 -19.13 -27.90 -26.26
N ASN A 126 -19.91 -26.84 -26.37
CA ASN A 126 -20.76 -26.52 -27.50
C ASN A 126 -20.11 -25.58 -28.53
N ALA A 127 -18.81 -25.30 -28.40
CA ALA A 127 -18.11 -24.37 -29.31
C ALA A 127 -17.92 -25.04 -30.70
N SER A 128 -17.98 -24.24 -31.76
CA SER A 128 -17.69 -24.67 -33.13
C SER A 128 -16.18 -24.88 -33.32
N ASP A 129 -15.80 -25.65 -34.35
CA ASP A 129 -14.39 -25.88 -34.72
C ASP A 129 -13.65 -24.56 -34.99
N GLU A 130 -14.34 -23.59 -35.61
CA GLU A 130 -13.79 -22.26 -35.85
C GLU A 130 -13.50 -21.53 -34.54
N ALA A 131 -14.38 -21.62 -33.53
CA ALA A 131 -14.17 -21.02 -32.22
C ALA A 131 -12.98 -21.64 -31.49
N TRP A 132 -12.77 -22.95 -31.64
CA TRP A 132 -11.60 -23.64 -31.11
C TRP A 132 -10.30 -23.20 -31.80
N LEU A 133 -10.30 -23.10 -33.13
CA LEU A 133 -9.16 -22.62 -33.90
C LEU A 133 -8.79 -21.19 -33.50
N GLN A 134 -9.76 -20.30 -33.46
CA GLN A 134 -9.55 -18.90 -33.06
C GLN A 134 -9.04 -18.76 -31.62
N ARG A 135 -9.47 -19.64 -30.72
CA ARG A 135 -8.99 -19.69 -29.35
C ARG A 135 -7.52 -20.10 -29.29
N GLY A 136 -7.13 -21.17 -29.97
CA GLY A 136 -5.74 -21.62 -30.04
C GLY A 136 -4.82 -20.58 -30.67
N LEU A 137 -5.23 -19.99 -31.79
CA LEU A 137 -4.47 -18.92 -32.45
C LEU A 137 -4.29 -17.70 -31.54
N ARG A 138 -5.34 -17.29 -30.83
CA ARG A 138 -5.26 -16.17 -29.93
C ARG A 138 -4.24 -16.41 -28.81
N ARG A 139 -4.21 -17.61 -28.23
CA ARG A 139 -3.20 -17.94 -27.21
C ARG A 139 -1.78 -18.00 -27.80
N LEU A 140 -1.62 -18.52 -28.99
CA LEU A 140 -0.32 -18.61 -29.67
C LEU A 140 0.30 -17.22 -29.90
N TYR A 141 -0.52 -16.22 -30.23
CA TYR A 141 -0.06 -14.86 -30.52
C TYR A 141 -0.12 -13.91 -29.31
N THR A 142 -0.62 -14.35 -28.15
CA THR A 142 -0.63 -13.53 -26.94
C THR A 142 0.65 -13.77 -26.15
N PRO A 143 1.50 -12.76 -25.95
CA PRO A 143 2.72 -12.90 -25.15
C PRO A 143 2.41 -13.30 -23.69
N GLY A 144 3.32 -14.09 -23.10
CA GLY A 144 3.18 -14.50 -21.71
C GLY A 144 2.50 -15.85 -21.48
N HIS A 145 2.21 -16.61 -22.54
CA HIS A 145 1.61 -17.94 -22.48
C HIS A 145 2.54 -19.08 -22.95
N GLU A 146 3.83 -18.77 -23.17
CA GLU A 146 4.75 -19.72 -23.81
C GLU A 146 4.94 -21.00 -22.99
N ALA A 147 4.99 -20.90 -21.66
CA ALA A 147 5.19 -22.07 -20.78
C ALA A 147 3.97 -23.01 -20.78
N ASP A 148 2.76 -22.42 -20.78
CA ASP A 148 1.50 -23.18 -20.71
C ASP A 148 1.06 -23.71 -22.07
N LEU A 149 1.60 -23.18 -23.18
CA LEU A 149 1.09 -23.45 -24.51
C LEU A 149 1.22 -24.93 -24.91
N LEU A 150 2.30 -25.60 -24.44
CA LEU A 150 2.54 -27.02 -24.71
C LEU A 150 1.62 -27.92 -23.90
N GLU A 151 1.23 -27.49 -22.70
CA GLU A 151 0.45 -28.30 -21.79
C GLU A 151 -1.06 -28.01 -21.87
N ASP A 152 -1.44 -26.75 -22.11
CA ASP A 152 -2.84 -26.32 -22.26
C ASP A 152 -2.97 -25.29 -23.40
N PRO A 153 -2.88 -25.72 -24.67
CA PRO A 153 -2.93 -24.81 -25.83
C PRO A 153 -4.24 -24.02 -25.93
N PHE A 154 -5.29 -24.51 -25.31
CA PHE A 154 -6.61 -23.86 -25.35
C PHE A 154 -6.94 -23.09 -24.07
N GLY A 155 -6.15 -23.18 -23.02
CA GLY A 155 -6.40 -22.50 -21.75
C GLY A 155 -7.66 -22.99 -21.03
N LEU A 156 -7.86 -24.30 -21.03
CA LEU A 156 -9.07 -24.95 -20.50
C LEU A 156 -9.18 -24.78 -19.00
N LEU A 157 -8.08 -25.05 -18.29
CA LEU A 157 -8.03 -24.95 -16.83
C LEU A 157 -8.31 -23.53 -16.35
N GLY A 158 -7.64 -22.55 -16.96
CA GLY A 158 -7.85 -21.13 -16.61
C GLY A 158 -9.27 -20.66 -16.88
N SER A 159 -9.87 -21.10 -18.00
CA SER A 159 -11.27 -20.77 -18.33
C SER A 159 -12.27 -21.40 -17.39
N TRP A 160 -12.04 -22.65 -16.99
CA TRP A 160 -12.89 -23.33 -16.04
C TRP A 160 -12.83 -22.65 -14.68
N LEU A 161 -11.60 -22.35 -14.21
CA LEU A 161 -11.39 -21.68 -12.93
C LEU A 161 -12.04 -20.29 -12.90
N ALA A 162 -11.85 -19.50 -13.96
CA ALA A 162 -12.51 -18.20 -14.10
C ALA A 162 -14.04 -18.29 -14.06
N HIS A 163 -14.60 -19.33 -14.68
CA HIS A 163 -16.04 -19.55 -14.67
C HIS A 163 -16.56 -20.00 -13.30
N GLN A 164 -15.80 -20.82 -12.57
CA GLN A 164 -16.17 -21.28 -11.22
C GLN A 164 -16.07 -20.17 -10.17
N LEU A 165 -15.07 -19.31 -10.31
CA LEU A 165 -14.82 -18.23 -9.34
C LEU A 165 -15.59 -16.94 -9.67
N ASP A 166 -16.28 -16.88 -10.83
CA ASP A 166 -16.86 -15.63 -11.36
C ASP A 166 -15.86 -14.46 -11.28
N SER A 167 -14.58 -14.77 -11.51
CA SER A 167 -13.46 -13.87 -11.28
C SER A 167 -12.79 -13.48 -12.58
N PRO A 168 -12.48 -12.20 -12.79
CA PRO A 168 -11.68 -11.75 -13.92
C PRO A 168 -10.21 -12.18 -13.84
N ILE A 169 -9.79 -12.76 -12.71
CA ILE A 169 -8.41 -13.22 -12.49
C ILE A 169 -8.25 -14.60 -13.10
N GLN A 170 -7.33 -14.71 -14.05
CA GLN A 170 -6.98 -15.96 -14.72
C GLN A 170 -5.48 -16.26 -14.49
N PRO A 171 -5.11 -17.53 -14.28
CA PRO A 171 -3.70 -17.89 -14.22
C PRO A 171 -3.07 -17.78 -15.61
N VAL A 172 -1.95 -17.07 -15.70
CA VAL A 172 -1.11 -16.94 -16.90
C VAL A 172 0.31 -17.30 -16.48
N ASN A 173 0.89 -18.35 -17.06
CA ASN A 173 2.18 -18.90 -16.65
C ASN A 173 2.27 -19.21 -15.14
N GLY A 174 1.19 -19.73 -14.54
CA GLY A 174 1.14 -20.01 -13.11
C GLY A 174 1.00 -18.77 -12.19
N LEU A 175 0.93 -17.57 -12.76
CA LEU A 175 0.73 -16.33 -12.03
C LEU A 175 -0.69 -15.81 -12.20
N PRO A 176 -1.34 -15.31 -11.14
CA PRO A 176 -2.64 -14.71 -11.27
C PRO A 176 -2.55 -13.42 -12.10
N ALA A 177 -3.37 -13.32 -13.13
CA ALA A 177 -3.37 -12.19 -14.05
C ALA A 177 -4.80 -11.74 -14.37
N VAL A 178 -4.94 -10.46 -14.68
CA VAL A 178 -6.16 -9.84 -15.21
C VAL A 178 -5.85 -9.29 -16.59
N SER A 179 -6.63 -9.71 -17.57
CA SER A 179 -6.48 -9.21 -18.94
C SER A 179 -7.55 -8.16 -19.23
N ASP A 180 -7.11 -6.96 -19.57
CA ASP A 180 -7.92 -5.94 -20.21
C ASP A 180 -7.69 -6.00 -21.72
N SER A 181 -8.60 -5.39 -22.51
CA SER A 181 -8.66 -5.47 -23.98
C SER A 181 -7.31 -5.28 -24.70
N ASN A 182 -6.30 -4.69 -24.06
CA ASN A 182 -5.02 -4.39 -24.67
C ASN A 182 -3.78 -4.73 -23.81
N LYS A 183 -3.96 -5.22 -22.57
CA LYS A 183 -2.84 -5.49 -21.63
C LYS A 183 -3.17 -6.59 -20.65
N THR A 184 -2.14 -7.37 -20.34
CA THR A 184 -2.18 -8.31 -19.22
C THR A 184 -1.50 -7.69 -18.01
N TRP A 185 -2.17 -7.74 -16.87
CA TRP A 185 -1.69 -7.28 -15.58
C TRP A 185 -1.51 -8.46 -14.65
N PHE A 186 -0.33 -8.63 -14.13
CA PHE A 186 -0.03 -9.70 -13.16
C PHE A 186 -0.28 -9.20 -11.75
N LEU A 187 -1.06 -9.97 -11.02
CA LEU A 187 -1.49 -9.65 -9.67
C LEU A 187 -0.45 -10.13 -8.66
N ILE A 188 -0.05 -9.23 -7.78
CA ILE A 188 0.69 -9.53 -6.56
C ILE A 188 -0.16 -9.02 -5.40
N SER A 189 -0.61 -9.92 -4.57
CA SER A 189 -1.31 -9.56 -3.34
C SER A 189 -0.64 -10.20 -2.14
N GLY A 190 -0.91 -9.67 -0.96
CA GLY A 190 -0.33 -10.19 0.25
C GLY A 190 -0.74 -9.38 1.47
N ARG A 191 -0.20 -9.79 2.63
CA ARG A 191 -0.40 -9.13 3.89
C ARG A 191 0.84 -8.40 4.36
N LEU A 192 0.63 -7.24 4.95
CA LEU A 192 1.70 -6.44 5.55
C LEU A 192 2.18 -7.09 6.86
N ALA A 193 3.46 -6.90 7.17
CA ALA A 193 4.08 -7.42 8.40
C ALA A 193 3.66 -6.65 9.66
N ALA A 194 3.09 -5.45 9.51
CA ALA A 194 2.59 -4.61 10.59
C ALA A 194 1.42 -3.77 10.11
N SER A 195 0.85 -2.97 10.99
CA SER A 195 -0.27 -2.07 10.67
C SER A 195 0.05 -1.16 9.48
N PRO A 196 -0.89 -0.92 8.55
CA PRO A 196 -0.72 0.00 7.43
C PRO A 196 -0.50 1.45 7.87
N TYR A 197 -0.74 1.77 9.13
CA TYR A 197 -0.50 3.08 9.74
C TYR A 197 0.90 3.22 10.35
N ASP A 198 1.69 2.14 10.40
CA ASP A 198 3.07 2.18 10.87
C ASP A 198 3.95 2.94 9.87
N MET A 199 4.54 4.05 10.33
CA MET A 199 5.31 4.95 9.47
C MET A 199 6.61 4.29 8.96
N ASP A 200 7.23 3.45 9.77
CA ASP A 200 8.46 2.75 9.37
C ASP A 200 8.16 1.69 8.32
N LEU A 201 7.06 0.96 8.48
CA LEU A 201 6.58 0.02 7.47
C LEU A 201 6.24 0.74 6.17
N GLN A 202 5.46 1.84 6.23
CA GLN A 202 5.10 2.64 5.06
C GLN A 202 6.34 3.11 4.30
N GLN A 203 7.37 3.60 5.02
CA GLN A 203 8.59 4.08 4.40
C GLN A 203 9.34 2.95 3.69
N ARG A 204 9.53 1.81 4.35
CA ARG A 204 10.23 0.65 3.75
C ARG A 204 9.47 0.09 2.55
N PHE A 205 8.16 -0.08 2.67
CA PHE A 205 7.30 -0.60 1.61
C PHE A 205 7.30 0.30 0.38
N ASN A 206 7.08 1.61 0.57
CA ASN A 206 7.08 2.57 -0.53
C ASN A 206 8.48 2.74 -1.16
N ALA A 207 9.55 2.67 -0.35
CA ALA A 207 10.93 2.71 -0.87
C ALA A 207 11.25 1.49 -1.76
N ALA A 208 10.81 0.29 -1.35
CA ALA A 208 10.99 -0.92 -2.16
C ALA A 208 10.29 -0.80 -3.52
N ILE A 209 9.06 -0.27 -3.53
CA ILE A 209 8.29 -0.02 -4.76
C ILE A 209 8.97 1.05 -5.62
N ALA A 210 9.40 2.16 -5.03
CA ALA A 210 10.06 3.24 -5.77
C ALA A 210 11.38 2.77 -6.40
N ASN A 211 12.17 1.98 -5.68
CA ASN A 211 13.40 1.39 -6.18
C ASN A 211 13.15 0.41 -7.34
N PHE A 212 12.05 -0.35 -7.27
CA PHE A 212 11.63 -1.21 -8.38
C PHE A 212 11.25 -0.38 -9.61
N GLN A 213 10.42 0.66 -9.45
CA GLN A 213 10.01 1.54 -10.54
C GLN A 213 11.19 2.29 -11.19
N THR A 214 12.20 2.64 -10.39
CA THR A 214 13.43 3.26 -10.91
C THR A 214 14.27 2.28 -11.72
N ALA A 215 14.31 1.00 -11.31
CA ALA A 215 15.03 -0.04 -12.04
C ALA A 215 14.30 -0.48 -13.33
N HIS A 216 12.97 -0.35 -13.34
CA HIS A 216 12.10 -0.78 -14.45
C HIS A 216 11.16 0.35 -14.89
N PRO A 217 11.67 1.41 -15.53
CA PRO A 217 10.85 2.55 -15.94
C PRO A 217 9.81 2.18 -17.03
N GLU A 218 10.04 1.09 -17.75
CA GLU A 218 9.12 0.52 -18.75
C GLU A 218 7.95 -0.23 -18.11
N ALA A 219 8.12 -0.75 -16.90
CA ALA A 219 7.08 -1.49 -16.19
C ALA A 219 6.00 -0.55 -15.67
N ARG A 220 4.75 -0.91 -15.91
CA ARG A 220 3.62 -0.20 -15.32
C ARG A 220 3.19 -0.89 -14.03
N LEU A 221 2.99 -0.11 -13.00
CA LEU A 221 2.57 -0.57 -11.68
C LEU A 221 1.32 0.17 -11.24
N LEU A 222 0.25 -0.57 -10.96
CA LEU A 222 -0.93 -0.08 -10.26
C LEU A 222 -0.89 -0.62 -8.82
N ARG A 223 -1.40 0.16 -7.89
CA ARG A 223 -1.32 -0.17 -6.46
C ARG A 223 -2.63 0.14 -5.77
N SER A 224 -3.05 -0.77 -4.92
CA SER A 224 -4.25 -0.63 -4.09
C SER A 224 -3.98 -1.21 -2.69
N GLY A 225 -4.60 -0.63 -1.70
CA GLY A 225 -4.48 -1.02 -0.30
C GLY A 225 -4.43 0.18 0.63
N LEU A 226 -4.82 -0.05 1.88
CA LEU A 226 -4.91 1.01 2.88
C LEU A 226 -3.57 1.68 3.16
N VAL A 227 -2.45 0.93 3.07
CA VAL A 227 -1.09 1.45 3.27
C VAL A 227 -0.77 2.65 2.37
N PHE A 228 -1.26 2.67 1.14
CA PHE A 228 -1.01 3.78 0.20
C PHE A 228 -1.81 5.01 0.58
N HIS A 229 -3.06 4.83 0.99
CA HIS A 229 -3.91 5.92 1.47
C HIS A 229 -3.40 6.49 2.80
N ALA A 230 -3.01 5.61 3.73
CA ALA A 230 -2.41 5.99 5.00
C ALA A 230 -1.11 6.79 4.80
N THR A 231 -0.25 6.35 3.87
CA THR A 231 0.98 7.08 3.51
C THR A 231 0.68 8.47 2.94
N ALA A 232 -0.28 8.57 2.02
CA ALA A 232 -0.68 9.85 1.45
C ALA A 232 -1.21 10.81 2.52
N GLY A 233 -2.09 10.32 3.39
CA GLY A 233 -2.63 11.09 4.51
C GLY A 233 -1.56 11.53 5.51
N ALA A 234 -0.65 10.63 5.89
CA ALA A 234 0.45 10.94 6.79
C ALA A 234 1.39 12.01 6.22
N ASN A 235 1.73 11.91 4.94
CA ASN A 235 2.58 12.90 4.26
C ASN A 235 1.88 14.26 4.16
N GLN A 236 0.58 14.28 3.87
CA GLN A 236 -0.20 15.50 3.82
C GLN A 236 -0.28 16.15 5.20
N ALA A 237 -0.62 15.38 6.24
CA ALA A 237 -0.68 15.87 7.62
C ALA A 237 0.67 16.44 8.07
N LYS A 238 1.77 15.74 7.80
CA LYS A 238 3.13 16.21 8.11
C LYS A 238 3.44 17.54 7.41
N ARG A 239 3.07 17.68 6.14
CA ARG A 239 3.25 18.92 5.40
C ARG A 239 2.44 20.06 5.98
N GLU A 240 1.19 19.82 6.29
CA GLU A 240 0.28 20.83 6.88
C GLU A 240 0.79 21.29 8.25
N ILE A 241 1.14 20.36 9.14
CA ILE A 241 1.70 20.67 10.45
C ILE A 241 3.00 21.49 10.30
N THR A 242 3.87 21.12 9.37
CA THR A 242 5.11 21.86 9.15
C THR A 242 4.86 23.26 8.63
N VAL A 243 4.01 23.41 7.62
CA VAL A 243 3.71 24.72 7.00
C VAL A 243 2.96 25.63 7.97
N ILE A 244 1.93 25.12 8.62
CA ILE A 244 1.12 25.90 9.56
C ILE A 244 1.94 26.23 10.83
N GLY A 245 2.64 25.23 11.37
CA GLY A 245 3.46 25.41 12.57
C GLY A 245 4.61 26.39 12.36
N LEU A 246 5.35 26.26 11.26
CA LEU A 246 6.43 27.18 10.94
C LEU A 246 5.91 28.58 10.60
N GLY A 247 4.81 28.66 9.84
CA GLY A 247 4.17 29.92 9.52
C GLY A 247 3.69 30.67 10.76
N SER A 248 3.05 29.96 11.69
CA SER A 248 2.59 30.52 12.96
C SER A 248 3.77 31.00 13.83
N LEU A 249 4.84 30.18 13.92
CA LEU A 249 6.02 30.53 14.70
C LEU A 249 6.71 31.78 14.13
N LEU A 250 6.86 31.85 12.82
CA LEU A 250 7.41 33.04 12.14
C LEU A 250 6.52 34.27 12.33
N GLY A 251 5.19 34.10 12.22
CA GLY A 251 4.24 35.18 12.45
C GLY A 251 4.29 35.74 13.85
N ILE A 252 4.29 34.88 14.87
CA ILE A 252 4.44 35.27 16.28
C ILE A 252 5.80 35.92 16.52
N GLY A 253 6.88 35.34 16.01
CA GLY A 253 8.24 35.90 16.13
C GLY A 253 8.35 37.30 15.52
N LEU A 254 7.78 37.49 14.33
CA LEU A 254 7.75 38.80 13.67
C LEU A 254 6.95 39.83 14.46
N LEU A 255 5.79 39.44 14.97
CA LEU A 255 4.93 40.29 15.78
C LEU A 255 5.62 40.71 17.09
N LEU A 256 6.25 39.77 17.78
CA LEU A 256 7.07 40.06 18.95
C LEU A 256 8.25 40.98 18.61
N TRP A 257 8.94 40.71 17.52
CA TRP A 257 10.08 41.54 17.06
C TRP A 257 9.65 42.97 16.79
N ILE A 258 8.51 43.18 16.08
CA ILE A 258 7.96 44.51 15.82
C ILE A 258 7.54 45.22 17.13
N THR A 259 6.91 44.49 18.05
CA THR A 259 6.41 45.04 19.29
C THR A 259 7.54 45.44 20.25
N PHE A 260 8.61 44.64 20.35
CA PHE A 260 9.71 44.85 21.28
C PHE A 260 10.93 45.58 20.70
N ARG A 261 10.93 45.88 19.40
CA ARG A 261 12.03 46.61 18.73
C ARG A 261 12.02 48.10 19.06
N ARG A 262 10.92 48.66 19.67
CA ARG A 262 10.82 50.08 20.02
C ARG A 262 11.30 50.39 21.44
#